data_8bce288485173f92e0a40c7f524d769b
#
_entry.id   8bce288485173f92e0a40c7f524d769b
#
_cell.length_a   1.000
_cell.length_b   1.000
_cell.length_c   1.000
_cell.angle_alpha   90.00
_cell.angle_beta   90.00
_cell.angle_gamma   90.00
#
_symmetry.space_group_name_H-M   'P 1'
#
loop_
_entity.id
_entity.type
_entity.pdbx_description
1 polymer ?
#
loop_
_entity_poly.entity_id
_entity_poly.type
_entity_poly.pdbx_seq_one_letter_code
_entity_poly.pdbx_strand_id
1 'polypeptide(L)'
;MTFQLTEPILIIGLGGVGAKLAEKAKESLNSDCLLISHDQKDLTPENSIKISTKSVVNPSAHLIRGSTLETLDEIKKNISNYSTIILMSNLAGKAGIGIGPIISKICKEEEKNLLSFAIMPFKFEKERIFQSGIALKR
;
A
#
# COMPACT_ATOMS: atom_id res chain seq x y z
N MET A 1 1.06 -19.03 -19.93
CA MET A 1 2.24 -18.73 -19.10
C MET A 1 1.89 -18.94 -17.64
N THR A 2 2.63 -19.80 -16.96
CA THR A 2 2.40 -20.03 -15.54
C THR A 2 3.17 -19.02 -14.71
N PHE A 3 2.46 -18.25 -13.91
CA PHE A 3 3.08 -17.27 -13.03
C PHE A 3 3.25 -17.87 -11.65
N GLN A 4 4.49 -18.00 -11.20
CA GLN A 4 4.79 -18.53 -9.88
C GLN A 4 5.32 -17.42 -8.97
N LEU A 5 4.71 -17.30 -7.79
CA LEU A 5 5.13 -16.37 -6.77
C LEU A 5 6.08 -17.09 -5.80
N THR A 6 7.21 -16.45 -5.51
CA THR A 6 8.18 -16.97 -4.55
C THR A 6 7.68 -16.75 -3.13
N GLU A 7 7.49 -17.81 -2.38
CA GLU A 7 7.11 -17.73 -0.97
C GLU A 7 8.33 -17.41 -0.09
N PRO A 8 8.14 -16.80 1.08
CA PRO A 8 6.86 -16.34 1.64
C PRO A 8 6.34 -15.05 1.01
N ILE A 9 5.02 -14.92 0.99
CA ILE A 9 4.32 -13.80 0.35
C ILE A 9 3.66 -12.92 1.40
N LEU A 10 3.81 -11.61 1.27
CA LEU A 10 3.10 -10.63 2.10
C LEU A 10 2.19 -9.79 1.21
N ILE A 11 0.92 -9.69 1.58
CA ILE A 11 -0.04 -8.82 0.91
C ILE A 11 -0.12 -7.52 1.69
N ILE A 12 0.15 -6.38 1.03
CA ILE A 12 0.06 -5.06 1.66
C ILE A 12 -1.12 -4.31 1.06
N GLY A 13 -2.04 -3.88 1.92
CA GLY A 13 -3.17 -3.04 1.53
C GLY A 13 -2.97 -1.61 2.02
N LEU A 14 -3.11 -0.64 1.12
CA LEU A 14 -2.94 0.78 1.41
C LEU A 14 -4.29 1.50 1.41
N GLY A 15 -4.62 2.17 2.50
CA GLY A 15 -5.88 2.89 2.65
C GLY A 15 -7.07 1.97 2.76
N GLY A 16 -8.29 2.53 2.72
CA GLY A 16 -9.51 1.76 2.92
C GLY A 16 -9.80 0.74 1.83
N VAL A 17 -9.67 1.14 0.58
CA VAL A 17 -9.92 0.24 -0.56
C VAL A 17 -8.87 -0.85 -0.63
N GLY A 18 -7.60 -0.48 -0.48
CA GLY A 18 -6.49 -1.44 -0.49
C GLY A 18 -6.61 -2.44 0.65
N ALA A 19 -7.02 -1.98 1.84
CA ALA A 19 -7.19 -2.85 2.99
C ALA A 19 -8.27 -3.92 2.74
N LYS A 20 -9.40 -3.53 2.17
CA LYS A 20 -10.48 -4.47 1.85
C LYS A 20 -10.06 -5.51 0.82
N LEU A 21 -9.34 -5.07 -0.21
CA LEU A 21 -8.82 -5.97 -1.23
C LEU A 21 -7.79 -6.94 -0.66
N ALA A 22 -6.92 -6.44 0.19
CA ALA A 22 -5.87 -7.25 0.81
C ALA A 22 -6.47 -8.34 1.70
N GLU A 23 -7.48 -8.03 2.49
CA GLU A 23 -8.16 -9.01 3.33
C GLU A 23 -8.80 -10.12 2.52
N LYS A 24 -9.43 -9.77 1.38
CA LYS A 24 -10.01 -10.77 0.49
C LYS A 24 -8.94 -11.64 -0.18
N ALA A 25 -7.86 -11.02 -0.61
CA ALA A 25 -6.75 -11.75 -1.23
C ALA A 25 -6.05 -12.67 -0.24
N LYS A 26 -5.95 -12.26 1.03
CA LYS A 26 -5.38 -13.08 2.10
C LYS A 26 -6.12 -14.41 2.22
N GLU A 27 -7.44 -14.37 2.19
CA GLU A 27 -8.26 -15.59 2.27
C GLU A 27 -8.03 -16.50 1.07
N SER A 28 -7.97 -15.91 -0.13
CA SER A 28 -7.81 -16.68 -1.36
C SER A 28 -6.40 -17.26 -1.52
N LEU A 29 -5.38 -16.54 -1.10
CA LEU A 29 -4.00 -16.95 -1.28
C LEU A 29 -3.38 -17.62 -0.04
N ASN A 30 -4.10 -17.63 1.07
CA ASN A 30 -3.61 -18.14 2.35
C ASN A 30 -2.25 -17.56 2.72
N SER A 31 -2.11 -16.25 2.58
CA SER A 31 -0.86 -15.50 2.82
C SER A 31 -1.03 -14.50 3.95
N ASP A 32 0.09 -13.99 4.47
CA ASP A 32 0.07 -12.94 5.48
C ASP A 32 -0.35 -11.60 4.85
N CYS A 33 -0.91 -10.74 5.68
CA CYS A 33 -1.43 -9.44 5.24
C CYS A 33 -0.96 -8.33 6.17
N LEU A 34 -0.60 -7.18 5.62
CA LEU A 34 -0.24 -5.98 6.36
C LEU A 34 -1.05 -4.81 5.82
N LEU A 35 -1.75 -4.10 6.72
CA LEU A 35 -2.56 -2.94 6.33
C LEU A 35 -1.82 -1.67 6.75
N ILE A 36 -1.69 -0.73 5.84
CA ILE A 36 -1.03 0.56 6.10
C ILE A 36 -1.96 1.68 5.69
N SER A 37 -2.27 2.57 6.62
CA SER A 37 -3.12 3.73 6.35
C SER A 37 -2.86 4.82 7.38
N HIS A 38 -3.22 6.05 7.03
CA HIS A 38 -3.25 7.17 7.96
C HIS A 38 -4.56 7.24 8.75
N ASP A 39 -5.57 6.47 8.37
CA ASP A 39 -6.89 6.46 8.99
C ASP A 39 -7.08 5.17 9.81
N GLN A 40 -7.31 5.33 11.10
CA GLN A 40 -7.46 4.22 12.02
C GLN A 40 -8.60 3.26 11.65
N LYS A 41 -9.67 3.77 11.05
CA LYS A 41 -10.83 2.94 10.68
C LYS A 41 -10.54 1.96 9.54
N ASP A 42 -9.45 2.19 8.79
CA ASP A 42 -9.03 1.30 7.71
C ASP A 42 -8.20 0.12 8.23
N LEU A 43 -7.81 0.16 9.49
CA LEU A 43 -6.86 -0.76 10.10
C LEU A 43 -7.54 -1.73 11.05
N THR A 44 -7.00 -2.96 11.10
CA THR A 44 -7.39 -3.94 12.10
C THR A 44 -6.41 -3.91 13.26
N PRO A 45 -6.77 -4.44 14.45
CA PRO A 45 -5.85 -4.48 15.60
C PRO A 45 -4.57 -5.27 15.34
N GLU A 46 -4.63 -6.23 14.42
CA GLU A 46 -3.48 -7.08 14.07
C GLU A 46 -2.94 -6.71 12.69
N ASN A 47 -1.64 -6.85 12.53
CA ASN A 47 -0.97 -6.70 11.23
C ASN A 47 -1.26 -5.36 10.53
N SER A 48 -1.14 -4.27 11.29
CA SER A 48 -1.40 -2.93 10.77
C SER A 48 -0.32 -1.95 11.18
N ILE A 49 -0.04 -0.98 10.30
CA ILE A 49 0.83 0.15 10.59
C ILE A 49 0.03 1.41 10.35
N LYS A 50 -0.11 2.24 11.38
CA LYS A 50 -0.76 3.53 11.24
C LYS A 50 0.28 4.60 10.93
N ILE A 51 0.02 5.36 9.87
CA ILE A 51 0.84 6.51 9.52
C ILE A 51 0.32 7.73 10.29
N SER A 52 1.12 8.23 11.21
CA SER A 52 0.73 9.37 12.04
C SER A 52 0.88 10.68 11.26
N THR A 53 -0.22 11.40 11.10
CA THR A 53 -0.25 12.69 10.43
C THR A 53 -0.39 13.85 11.43
N LYS A 54 -0.04 13.62 12.68
CA LYS A 54 0.02 14.64 13.75
C LYS A 54 -1.30 15.41 13.91
N SER A 55 -2.41 14.68 13.95
CA SER A 55 -3.76 15.22 14.15
C SER A 55 -4.28 16.14 13.03
N VAL A 56 -3.65 16.11 11.87
CA VAL A 56 -4.15 16.84 10.71
C VAL A 56 -5.40 16.14 10.18
N VAL A 57 -6.48 16.88 10.05
CA VAL A 57 -7.73 16.40 9.46
C VAL A 57 -7.60 16.46 7.94
N ASN A 58 -7.96 15.37 7.25
CA ASN A 58 -7.92 15.28 5.80
C ASN A 58 -6.52 15.64 5.24
N PRO A 59 -5.47 14.88 5.61
CA PRO A 59 -4.09 15.19 5.20
C PRO A 59 -3.89 15.03 3.69
N SER A 60 -2.96 15.80 3.14
CA SER A 60 -2.56 15.65 1.74
C SER A 60 -1.70 14.39 1.53
N ALA A 61 -1.61 13.95 0.28
CA ALA A 61 -0.72 12.83 -0.05
C ALA A 61 0.74 13.14 0.29
N HIS A 62 1.16 14.39 0.15
CA HIS A 62 2.50 14.85 0.53
C HIS A 62 2.78 14.66 2.02
N LEU A 63 1.82 15.03 2.87
CA LEU A 63 1.96 14.86 4.32
C LEU A 63 2.00 13.38 4.68
N ILE A 64 1.15 12.58 4.07
CA ILE A 64 1.14 11.13 4.29
C ILE A 64 2.48 10.53 3.89
N ARG A 65 3.05 10.94 2.78
CA ARG A 65 4.35 10.46 2.31
C ARG A 65 5.46 10.82 3.31
N GLY A 66 5.50 12.06 3.77
CA GLY A 66 6.48 12.49 4.77
C GLY A 66 6.36 11.70 6.07
N SER A 67 5.14 11.50 6.54
CA SER A 67 4.88 10.73 7.74
C SER A 67 5.24 9.25 7.57
N THR A 68 5.07 8.71 6.36
CA THR A 68 5.48 7.33 6.06
C THR A 68 6.99 7.16 6.16
N LEU A 69 7.75 8.18 5.77
CA LEU A 69 9.21 8.14 5.91
C LEU A 69 9.65 8.05 7.37
N GLU A 70 8.86 8.59 8.29
CA GLU A 70 9.13 8.50 9.73
C GLU A 70 8.93 7.07 10.26
N THR A 71 8.12 6.26 9.59
CA THR A 71 7.87 4.86 9.98
C THR A 71 8.59 3.86 9.06
N LEU A 72 9.57 4.34 8.30
CA LEU A 72 10.25 3.54 7.28
C LEU A 72 10.89 2.27 7.85
N ASP A 73 11.54 2.36 9.00
CA ASP A 73 12.21 1.22 9.62
C ASP A 73 11.22 0.13 10.02
N GLU A 74 10.06 0.51 10.55
CA GLU A 74 9.00 -0.43 10.92
C GLU A 74 8.47 -1.16 9.68
N ILE A 75 8.26 -0.43 8.59
CA ILE A 75 7.80 -1.02 7.33
C ILE A 75 8.83 -2.00 6.79
N LYS A 76 10.10 -1.61 6.76
CA LYS A 76 11.20 -2.46 6.29
C LYS A 76 11.29 -3.75 7.11
N LYS A 77 11.15 -3.64 8.43
CA LYS A 77 11.20 -4.80 9.31
C LYS A 77 10.08 -5.80 8.99
N ASN A 78 8.87 -5.30 8.72
CA ASN A 78 7.75 -6.17 8.36
C ASN A 78 7.92 -6.84 7.00
N ILE A 79 8.57 -6.17 6.06
CA ILE A 79 8.77 -6.67 4.70
C ILE A 79 9.93 -7.66 4.62
N SER A 80 10.95 -7.51 5.46
CA SER A 80 12.22 -8.22 5.33
C SER A 80 12.11 -9.75 5.32
N ASN A 81 11.11 -10.31 5.98
CA ASN A 81 10.92 -11.76 6.07
C ASN A 81 10.21 -12.38 4.88
N TYR A 82 9.83 -11.59 3.89
CA TYR A 82 9.06 -12.04 2.74
C TYR A 82 9.84 -11.88 1.44
N SER A 83 9.65 -12.81 0.52
CA SER A 83 10.31 -12.76 -0.78
C SER A 83 9.48 -12.04 -1.83
N THR A 84 8.17 -12.10 -1.72
CA THR A 84 7.24 -11.46 -2.65
C THR A 84 6.28 -10.56 -1.90
N ILE A 85 6.09 -9.35 -2.41
CA ILE A 85 5.15 -8.37 -1.87
C ILE A 85 4.06 -8.13 -2.91
N ILE A 86 2.81 -8.32 -2.50
CA ILE A 86 1.65 -7.98 -3.33
C ILE A 86 1.04 -6.72 -2.76
N LEU A 87 1.12 -5.63 -3.52
CA LEU A 87 0.65 -4.32 -3.09
C LEU A 87 -0.71 -4.01 -3.71
N MET A 88 -1.68 -3.70 -2.86
CA MET A 88 -3.04 -3.36 -3.29
C MET A 88 -3.40 -1.95 -2.86
N SER A 89 -3.76 -1.11 -3.82
CA SER A 89 -4.04 0.30 -3.56
C SER A 89 -5.03 0.88 -4.55
N ASN A 90 -5.54 2.07 -4.22
CA ASN A 90 -6.32 2.90 -5.13
C ASN A 90 -5.39 3.98 -5.67
N LEU A 91 -5.17 4.03 -6.98
CA LEU A 91 -4.24 4.99 -7.61
C LEU A 91 -4.63 6.45 -7.37
N ALA A 92 -5.91 6.72 -7.17
CA ALA A 92 -6.39 8.07 -6.87
C ALA A 92 -6.51 8.35 -5.37
N GLY A 93 -6.32 7.35 -4.53
CA GLY A 93 -6.39 7.52 -3.08
C GLY A 93 -5.13 8.14 -2.51
N LYS A 94 -5.28 8.97 -1.48
CA LYS A 94 -4.15 9.66 -0.85
C LYS A 94 -3.14 8.67 -0.26
N ALA A 95 -3.60 7.59 0.32
CA ALA A 95 -2.72 6.56 0.87
C ALA A 95 -1.91 5.88 -0.24
N GLY A 96 -2.55 5.53 -1.36
CA GLY A 96 -1.85 4.92 -2.49
C GLY A 96 -0.79 5.86 -3.08
N ILE A 97 -1.12 7.13 -3.25
CA ILE A 97 -0.21 8.13 -3.79
C ILE A 97 0.94 8.44 -2.83
N GLY A 98 0.64 8.52 -1.52
CA GLY A 98 1.63 8.89 -0.51
C GLY A 98 2.53 7.71 -0.08
N ILE A 99 1.96 6.54 0.11
CA ILE A 99 2.67 5.38 0.67
C ILE A 99 3.22 4.44 -0.41
N GLY A 100 2.48 4.26 -1.50
CA GLY A 100 2.83 3.30 -2.55
C GLY A 100 4.26 3.44 -3.09
N PRO A 101 4.70 4.64 -3.50
CA PRO A 101 6.06 4.82 -4.01
C PRO A 101 7.15 4.44 -3.01
N ILE A 102 6.90 4.64 -1.72
CA ILE A 102 7.84 4.29 -0.65
C ILE A 102 7.97 2.77 -0.54
N ILE A 103 6.85 2.05 -0.58
CA ILE A 103 6.86 0.59 -0.56
C ILE A 103 7.61 0.03 -1.78
N SER A 104 7.35 0.61 -2.96
CA SER A 104 8.02 0.18 -4.19
C SER A 104 9.53 0.38 -4.10
N LYS A 105 9.96 1.50 -3.52
CA LYS A 105 11.38 1.80 -3.34
C LYS A 105 12.04 0.80 -2.38
N ILE A 106 11.37 0.47 -1.27
CA ILE A 106 11.88 -0.52 -0.32
C ILE A 106 12.05 -1.88 -1.00
N CYS A 107 11.05 -2.32 -1.76
CA CYS A 107 11.10 -3.60 -2.44
C CYS A 107 12.24 -3.65 -3.45
N LYS A 108 12.49 -2.56 -4.16
CA LYS A 108 13.59 -2.47 -5.10
C LYS A 108 14.95 -2.54 -4.41
N GLU A 109 15.11 -1.78 -3.32
CA GLU A 109 16.37 -1.76 -2.55
C GLU A 109 16.69 -3.09 -1.90
N GLU A 110 15.67 -3.81 -1.42
CA GLU A 110 15.84 -5.09 -0.75
C GLU A 110 15.67 -6.29 -1.69
N GLU A 111 15.59 -6.05 -2.98
CA GLU A 111 15.48 -7.06 -4.02
C GLU A 111 14.29 -8.01 -3.83
N LYS A 112 13.15 -7.48 -3.39
CA LYS A 112 11.92 -8.22 -3.27
C LYS A 112 11.16 -8.24 -4.60
N ASN A 113 10.46 -9.33 -4.86
CA ASN A 113 9.53 -9.37 -5.99
C ASN A 113 8.30 -8.54 -5.63
N LEU A 114 7.95 -7.58 -6.47
CA LEU A 114 6.80 -6.71 -6.22
C LEU A 114 5.75 -6.89 -7.31
N LEU A 115 4.52 -7.18 -6.89
CA LEU A 115 3.37 -7.26 -7.77
C LEU A 115 2.34 -6.24 -7.28
N SER A 116 2.05 -5.22 -8.07
CA SER A 116 1.12 -4.17 -7.71
C SER A 116 -0.23 -4.33 -8.41
N PHE A 117 -1.29 -4.33 -7.62
CA PHE A 117 -2.66 -4.28 -8.11
C PHE A 117 -3.26 -2.95 -7.68
N ALA A 118 -3.72 -2.18 -8.64
CA ALA A 118 -4.27 -0.86 -8.37
C ALA A 118 -5.65 -0.73 -9.00
N ILE A 119 -6.55 -0.11 -8.25
CA ILE A 119 -7.87 0.21 -8.77
C ILE A 119 -7.79 1.56 -9.46
N MET A 120 -8.24 1.60 -10.71
CA MET A 120 -8.35 2.83 -11.46
C MET A 120 -9.69 3.49 -11.16
N PRO A 121 -9.74 4.82 -11.01
CA PRO A 121 -11.01 5.51 -10.81
C PRO A 121 -11.87 5.45 -12.06
N PHE A 122 -13.18 5.56 -11.86
CA PHE A 122 -14.10 5.60 -13.00
C PHE A 122 -13.98 6.94 -13.75
N LYS A 123 -14.29 6.89 -15.03
CA LYS A 123 -14.14 8.04 -15.94
C LYS A 123 -14.90 9.32 -15.53
N PHE A 124 -15.94 9.18 -14.74
CA PHE A 124 -16.69 10.36 -14.26
C PHE A 124 -16.03 11.07 -13.07
N GLU A 125 -14.96 10.51 -12.52
CA GLU A 125 -14.17 11.12 -11.45
C GLU A 125 -12.89 11.73 -12.01
N LYS A 126 -13.04 12.82 -12.74
CA LYS A 126 -11.95 13.43 -13.52
C LYS A 126 -10.70 13.78 -12.72
N GLU A 127 -10.87 14.34 -11.52
CA GLU A 127 -9.74 14.68 -10.68
C GLU A 127 -8.97 13.44 -10.25
N ARG A 128 -9.68 12.38 -9.90
CA ARG A 128 -9.04 11.13 -9.50
C ARG A 128 -8.33 10.46 -10.66
N ILE A 129 -8.86 10.57 -11.85
CA ILE A 129 -8.20 10.06 -13.06
C ILE A 129 -6.88 10.79 -13.28
N PHE A 130 -6.87 12.11 -13.10
CA PHE A 130 -5.66 12.91 -13.21
C PHE A 130 -4.62 12.50 -12.15
N GLN A 131 -5.04 12.33 -10.90
CA GLN A 131 -4.16 11.89 -9.81
C GLN A 131 -3.60 10.49 -10.07
N SER A 132 -4.39 9.59 -10.65
CA SER A 132 -3.93 8.26 -11.04
C SER A 132 -2.82 8.34 -12.08
N GLY A 133 -2.94 9.25 -13.04
CA GLY A 133 -1.90 9.49 -14.03
C GLY A 133 -0.58 9.92 -13.41
N ILE A 134 -0.63 10.78 -12.39
CA ILE A 134 0.55 11.21 -11.65
C ILE A 134 1.17 10.02 -10.90
N ALA A 135 0.37 9.21 -10.23
CA ALA A 135 0.86 8.06 -9.48
C ALA A 135 1.53 7.03 -10.38
N LEU A 136 0.98 6.79 -11.56
CA LEU A 136 1.55 5.84 -12.51
C LEU A 136 2.91 6.27 -13.07
N LYS A 137 3.17 7.58 -13.13
CA LYS A 137 4.44 8.11 -13.64
C LYS A 137 5.57 8.04 -12.61
N ARG A 138 5.26 7.77 -11.40
CA ARG A 138 6.24 7.68 -10.32
C ARG A 138 6.64 6.25 -10.04
#